data_6369623e038f756eb034fa8fc82ea227
#
_entry.id   6369623e038f756eb034fa8fc82ea227
#
_cell.length_a   1.000
_cell.length_b   1.000
_cell.length_c   1.000
_cell.angle_alpha   90.00
_cell.angle_beta   90.00
_cell.angle_gamma   90.00
#
_symmetry.space_group_name_H-M   'P 1'
#
loop_
_entity.id
_entity.type
_entity.pdbx_description
1 polymer ?
#
loop_
_entity_poly.entity_id
_entity_poly.type
_entity_poly.pdbx_seq_one_letter_code
_entity_poly.pdbx_strand_id
1 'polypeptide(L)'
;MGIGATAGVAAVGGLALNAQASGEGAGSGGSSSSEALVFDQDGYSTLTTTITDADGADHEVTYHFYKAITYVARPVDEKYQSLNISVPVTIDGKAVDATDAPILFANSVGGYMPSSVADATGVGGGGMAGGRGGAGGASASAAPSASAPSGGTESGSAGQVSGGKMVSLPRLGLAAGYVVVEPGARGRTLKDAAGAYYGTAPAVIVDLKAAVRYLRANKGRVPGNVDRIFSTGTSAGGAVSALLGASGDSPLYDEYLKEIGAADAGDAIFATGAWCPITDLEHADGAYEWCWGTNALSTGEQADQTVSKQLRSQFAEYQAGLKLRGLNGFGPLTARNYDEYMLKQYLQPAASTYLGGLSDSARETYLAAHTFITWDGKNATFTWADFLTHVGARKKDAPAFDLFAFPTDSSDTMAGDINNEFGTGTTQYRHFTPYSLRKDKGAGARLAGDVPEKLRLMNPMYHLVDKPNAGRSKHWWIRLGSSDSDTSLTVSANLAAAAHRLGDEVSHLYYWDQGHGANTDAGDFVAWIARTAGHRAQ
;
A
#
# COMPACT_ATOMS: atom_id res chain seq x y z
N MET A 1 -9.05 -35.73 -59.18
CA MET A 1 -8.87 -34.48 -59.90
C MET A 1 -8.91 -33.41 -58.85
N GLY A 2 -7.91 -32.81 -58.38
CA GLY A 2 -6.70 -32.35 -59.03
C GLY A 2 -6.72 -30.84 -59.05
N ILE A 3 -5.68 -30.25 -58.41
CA ILE A 3 -5.09 -28.93 -58.62
C ILE A 3 -5.70 -27.84 -57.73
N GLY A 4 -5.00 -27.01 -56.95
CA GLY A 4 -3.60 -26.72 -56.81
C GLY A 4 -3.42 -25.32 -56.23
N ALA A 5 -2.45 -25.19 -55.39
CA ALA A 5 -1.82 -24.09 -54.71
C ALA A 5 -1.90 -22.67 -55.30
N THR A 6 -1.79 -21.65 -54.47
CA THR A 6 -0.57 -20.83 -54.43
C THR A 6 -0.59 -19.85 -53.25
N ALA A 7 0.54 -19.78 -52.57
CA ALA A 7 0.91 -18.83 -51.52
C ALA A 7 1.17 -17.43 -52.11
N GLY A 8 0.84 -16.38 -51.34
CA GLY A 8 1.24 -15.01 -51.62
C GLY A 8 1.91 -14.41 -50.38
N VAL A 9 3.24 -14.40 -50.39
CA VAL A 9 4.08 -13.66 -49.44
C VAL A 9 4.17 -12.21 -49.94
N ALA A 10 3.77 -11.26 -49.15
CA ALA A 10 4.07 -9.84 -49.36
C ALA A 10 5.13 -9.39 -48.37
N ALA A 11 6.35 -9.23 -48.86
CA ALA A 11 7.43 -8.57 -48.20
C ALA A 11 7.23 -7.04 -48.29
N VAL A 12 7.33 -6.33 -47.18
CA VAL A 12 7.46 -4.87 -47.19
C VAL A 12 8.90 -4.54 -46.79
N GLY A 13 9.56 -3.87 -47.73
CA GLY A 13 10.98 -3.55 -47.68
C GLY A 13 11.34 -2.49 -46.66
N GLY A 14 12.50 -2.70 -46.05
CA GLY A 14 13.17 -1.74 -45.24
C GLY A 14 13.84 -0.64 -46.08
N LEU A 15 13.80 0.57 -45.58
CA LEU A 15 14.64 1.69 -46.03
C LEU A 15 15.84 1.79 -45.09
N ALA A 16 16.99 1.38 -45.61
CA ALA A 16 18.27 1.65 -45.02
C ALA A 16 18.74 3.05 -45.44
N LEU A 17 19.03 3.92 -44.50
CA LEU A 17 19.81 5.14 -44.72
C LEU A 17 21.23 4.88 -44.27
N ASN A 18 22.12 4.78 -45.25
CA ASN A 18 23.56 4.84 -45.08
C ASN A 18 24.00 6.29 -44.78
N ALA A 19 24.68 6.49 -43.68
CA ALA A 19 25.56 7.63 -43.51
C ALA A 19 26.96 7.10 -43.09
N GLN A 20 27.89 7.16 -44.01
CA GLN A 20 29.33 7.02 -43.74
C GLN A 20 29.85 8.29 -43.05
N ALA A 21 30.53 8.13 -41.94
CA ALA A 21 31.51 9.09 -41.49
C ALA A 21 32.69 8.32 -40.86
N SER A 22 33.81 8.46 -41.49
CA SER A 22 35.13 8.03 -41.02
C SER A 22 35.62 8.92 -39.88
N GLY A 23 36.23 8.33 -38.87
CA GLY A 23 36.99 9.04 -37.83
C GLY A 23 37.47 8.10 -36.75
N GLU A 24 38.75 7.79 -36.77
CA GLU A 24 39.47 7.06 -35.73
C GLU A 24 39.46 7.81 -34.39
N GLY A 25 39.40 7.09 -33.30
CA GLY A 25 39.73 7.65 -31.99
C GLY A 25 39.28 6.79 -30.80
N ALA A 26 40.19 6.02 -30.26
CA ALA A 26 40.38 5.62 -28.87
C ALA A 26 39.20 5.00 -28.11
N GLY A 27 39.42 3.78 -27.64
CA GLY A 27 38.55 3.02 -26.75
C GLY A 27 38.20 3.77 -25.46
N SER A 28 36.92 3.74 -25.14
CA SER A 28 36.43 3.87 -23.78
C SER A 28 35.68 2.58 -23.47
N GLY A 29 36.23 1.84 -22.51
CA GLY A 29 35.63 0.61 -22.01
C GLY A 29 34.19 0.86 -21.60
N GLY A 30 33.27 0.03 -22.09
CA GLY A 30 31.94 -0.04 -21.58
C GLY A 30 32.00 -0.38 -20.08
N SER A 31 31.70 0.58 -19.20
CA SER A 31 31.44 0.29 -17.82
C SER A 31 30.26 -0.70 -17.79
N SER A 32 30.47 -1.86 -17.21
CA SER A 32 29.43 -2.87 -17.08
C SER A 32 28.28 -2.27 -16.31
N SER A 33 27.05 -2.59 -16.68
CA SER A 33 25.82 -2.14 -16.01
C SER A 33 25.79 -2.43 -14.49
N SER A 34 26.76 -3.23 -13.98
CA SER A 34 26.95 -3.53 -12.57
C SER A 34 27.62 -2.40 -11.77
N GLU A 35 28.46 -1.58 -12.38
CA GLU A 35 29.12 -0.47 -11.67
C GLU A 35 28.18 0.69 -11.35
N ALA A 36 27.12 0.88 -12.16
CA ALA A 36 26.14 1.96 -11.96
C ALA A 36 25.25 1.76 -10.71
N LEU A 37 25.18 0.56 -10.14
CA LEU A 37 24.32 0.22 -8.98
C LEU A 37 25.12 -0.06 -7.71
N VAL A 38 26.36 0.38 -7.62
CA VAL A 38 27.19 0.25 -6.42
C VAL A 38 26.80 1.34 -5.41
N PHE A 39 26.51 0.94 -4.18
CA PHE A 39 26.22 1.87 -3.09
C PHE A 39 27.49 2.64 -2.68
N ASP A 40 27.41 3.96 -2.71
CA ASP A 40 28.45 4.85 -2.22
C ASP A 40 28.33 5.01 -0.70
N GLN A 41 29.24 4.40 0.04
CA GLN A 41 29.25 4.40 1.51
C GLN A 41 29.60 5.76 2.11
N ASP A 42 30.25 6.64 1.36
CA ASP A 42 30.71 7.96 1.78
C ASP A 42 29.77 9.09 1.33
N GLY A 43 28.73 8.75 0.53
CA GLY A 43 27.79 9.69 -0.10
C GLY A 43 26.68 10.18 0.83
N TYR A 44 26.95 10.49 2.09
CA TYR A 44 25.95 10.91 3.08
C TYR A 44 26.17 12.32 3.63
N SER A 45 25.10 12.86 4.20
CA SER A 45 25.13 14.01 5.09
C SER A 45 24.83 13.56 6.51
N THR A 46 25.52 14.12 7.52
CA THR A 46 25.16 13.88 8.91
C THR A 46 24.11 14.87 9.35
N LEU A 47 22.97 14.37 9.81
CA LEU A 47 21.85 15.15 10.30
C LEU A 47 21.52 14.80 11.74
N THR A 48 20.94 15.77 12.47
CA THR A 48 20.39 15.56 13.82
C THR A 48 18.95 16.03 13.87
N THR A 49 18.09 15.28 14.51
CA THR A 49 16.67 15.60 14.66
C THR A 49 16.13 15.07 16.00
N THR A 50 15.12 15.75 16.53
CA THR A 50 14.35 15.23 17.68
C THR A 50 13.20 14.39 17.16
N ILE A 51 13.02 13.20 17.71
CA ILE A 51 11.92 12.28 17.39
C ILE A 51 11.18 11.96 18.68
N THR A 52 9.88 12.26 18.71
CA THR A 52 9.01 11.82 19.81
C THR A 52 8.61 10.37 19.54
N ASP A 53 8.83 9.48 20.48
CA ASP A 53 8.44 8.07 20.39
C ASP A 53 6.93 7.86 20.61
N ALA A 54 6.49 6.60 20.60
CA ALA A 54 5.08 6.25 20.79
C ALA A 54 4.56 6.53 22.21
N ASP A 55 5.45 6.55 23.19
CA ASP A 55 5.13 6.82 24.60
C ASP A 55 5.19 8.33 24.93
N GLY A 56 5.60 9.15 23.96
CA GLY A 56 5.67 10.61 24.06
C GLY A 56 7.01 11.12 24.57
N ALA A 57 8.05 10.29 24.68
CA ALA A 57 9.39 10.70 25.01
C ALA A 57 10.14 11.23 23.78
N ASP A 58 10.89 12.31 23.97
CA ASP A 58 11.72 12.89 22.90
C ASP A 58 13.12 12.30 22.93
N HIS A 59 13.59 11.87 21.75
CA HIS A 59 14.92 11.35 21.52
C HIS A 59 15.69 12.23 20.55
N GLU A 60 16.91 12.62 20.89
CA GLU A 60 17.84 13.26 19.97
C GLU A 60 18.56 12.19 19.16
N VAL A 61 18.32 12.18 17.83
CA VAL A 61 18.90 11.19 16.93
C VAL A 61 19.81 11.86 15.92
N THR A 62 21.11 11.49 15.95
CA THR A 62 22.07 11.82 14.88
C THR A 62 22.19 10.64 13.96
N TYR A 63 22.14 10.89 12.64
CA TYR A 63 22.13 9.84 11.64
C TYR A 63 22.82 10.26 10.34
N HIS A 64 23.30 9.28 9.56
CA HIS A 64 23.77 9.48 8.20
C HIS A 64 22.58 9.39 7.25
N PHE A 65 22.42 10.41 6.42
CA PHE A 65 21.35 10.52 5.43
C PHE A 65 21.90 10.45 4.03
N TYR A 66 21.63 9.33 3.34
CA TYR A 66 21.93 9.12 1.93
C TYR A 66 20.70 9.50 1.11
N LYS A 67 20.87 10.42 0.17
CA LYS A 67 19.74 11.05 -0.52
C LYS A 67 19.69 10.68 -1.99
N ALA A 68 18.47 10.39 -2.48
CA ALA A 68 18.11 10.25 -3.89
C ALA A 68 19.02 9.28 -4.67
N ILE A 69 19.30 8.12 -4.07
CA ILE A 69 20.09 7.06 -4.69
C ILE A 69 19.24 6.36 -5.77
N THR A 70 19.64 6.45 -7.04
CA THR A 70 18.98 5.72 -8.13
C THR A 70 19.21 4.23 -7.97
N TYR A 71 18.15 3.43 -7.92
CA TYR A 71 18.22 2.00 -7.62
C TYR A 71 18.07 1.08 -8.84
N VAL A 72 18.03 1.64 -10.05
CA VAL A 72 17.96 0.92 -11.33
C VAL A 72 18.97 1.48 -12.33
N ALA A 73 19.50 0.64 -13.20
CA ALA A 73 20.51 1.05 -14.18
C ALA A 73 19.92 1.81 -15.39
N ARG A 74 18.62 1.67 -15.64
CA ARG A 74 17.90 2.33 -16.73
C ARG A 74 16.60 2.94 -16.20
N PRO A 75 16.69 4.03 -15.41
CA PRO A 75 15.51 4.68 -14.87
C PRO A 75 14.66 5.25 -16.01
N VAL A 76 13.34 5.04 -15.90
CA VAL A 76 12.36 5.75 -16.74
C VAL A 76 12.22 7.19 -16.24
N ASP A 77 12.30 7.37 -14.92
CA ASP A 77 12.29 8.67 -14.26
C ASP A 77 13.04 8.57 -12.92
N GLU A 78 14.25 9.15 -12.86
CA GLU A 78 15.12 9.12 -11.67
C GLU A 78 14.47 9.75 -10.45
N LYS A 79 13.61 10.76 -10.63
CA LYS A 79 12.91 11.41 -9.54
C LYS A 79 12.06 10.42 -8.72
N TYR A 80 11.47 9.43 -9.37
CA TYR A 80 10.60 8.44 -8.76
C TYR A 80 11.30 7.09 -8.56
N GLN A 81 12.37 6.81 -9.30
CA GLN A 81 13.13 5.56 -9.19
C GLN A 81 14.43 5.78 -8.40
N SER A 82 14.31 6.49 -7.29
CA SER A 82 15.37 6.72 -6.31
C SER A 82 14.88 6.43 -4.88
N LEU A 83 15.81 6.21 -3.97
CA LEU A 83 15.53 5.95 -2.56
C LEU A 83 16.43 6.79 -1.65
N ASN A 84 15.95 7.02 -0.41
CA ASN A 84 16.77 7.57 0.68
C ASN A 84 17.08 6.48 1.70
N ILE A 85 18.27 6.56 2.33
CA ILE A 85 18.63 5.69 3.46
C ILE A 85 19.01 6.57 4.64
N SER A 86 18.41 6.32 5.79
CA SER A 86 18.75 6.94 7.07
C SER A 86 19.33 5.88 8.01
N VAL A 87 20.55 6.11 8.49
CA VAL A 87 21.31 5.18 9.33
C VAL A 87 21.60 5.84 10.68
N PRO A 88 21.06 5.35 11.80
CA PRO A 88 21.30 5.96 13.12
C PRO A 88 22.77 5.83 13.51
N VAL A 89 23.34 6.88 14.08
CA VAL A 89 24.73 6.95 14.57
C VAL A 89 24.75 7.13 16.08
N THR A 90 23.93 8.05 16.62
CA THR A 90 23.73 8.20 18.06
C THR A 90 22.25 8.43 18.37
N ILE A 91 21.80 7.90 19.51
CA ILE A 91 20.49 8.16 20.11
C ILE A 91 20.75 8.63 21.55
N ASP A 92 20.29 9.82 21.89
CA ASP A 92 20.50 10.45 23.20
C ASP A 92 21.98 10.46 23.64
N GLY A 93 22.86 10.74 22.65
CA GLY A 93 24.31 10.79 22.86
C GLY A 93 24.99 9.42 22.96
N LYS A 94 24.26 8.30 22.88
CA LYS A 94 24.81 6.95 22.89
C LYS A 94 25.03 6.47 21.46
N ALA A 95 26.19 5.88 21.18
CA ALA A 95 26.49 5.30 19.88
C ALA A 95 25.58 4.11 19.56
N VAL A 96 25.12 4.02 18.30
CA VAL A 96 24.31 2.93 17.77
C VAL A 96 25.13 2.15 16.76
N ASP A 97 25.22 0.83 16.93
CA ASP A 97 25.74 -0.06 15.89
C ASP A 97 24.60 -0.55 15.00
N ALA A 98 24.48 0.07 13.83
CA ALA A 98 23.46 -0.27 12.85
C ALA A 98 23.88 -1.37 11.87
N THR A 99 25.06 -2.02 12.04
CA THR A 99 25.61 -2.99 11.07
C THR A 99 24.66 -4.17 10.83
N ASP A 100 24.00 -4.68 11.86
CA ASP A 100 23.06 -5.81 11.77
C ASP A 100 21.61 -5.38 12.17
N ALA A 101 21.34 -4.08 12.15
CA ALA A 101 20.01 -3.57 12.44
C ALA A 101 18.99 -4.00 11.37
N PRO A 102 17.72 -4.28 11.72
CA PRO A 102 16.69 -4.51 10.74
C PRO A 102 16.50 -3.27 9.85
N ILE A 103 16.10 -3.51 8.61
CA ILE A 103 15.80 -2.45 7.65
C ILE A 103 14.29 -2.24 7.62
N LEU A 104 13.84 -1.04 7.98
CA LEU A 104 12.47 -0.59 7.78
C LEU A 104 12.35 0.03 6.39
N PHE A 105 11.70 -0.68 5.47
CA PHE A 105 11.44 -0.27 4.10
C PHE A 105 10.06 0.39 4.02
N ALA A 106 10.02 1.71 4.12
CA ALA A 106 8.81 2.49 4.28
C ALA A 106 8.44 3.22 2.98
N ASN A 107 7.45 2.70 2.25
CA ASN A 107 6.94 3.36 1.05
C ASN A 107 5.89 4.42 1.39
N SER A 108 5.88 5.53 0.62
CA SER A 108 4.95 6.65 0.75
C SER A 108 3.91 6.68 -0.37
N VAL A 109 3.61 5.55 -0.99
CA VAL A 109 2.59 5.43 -2.05
C VAL A 109 1.20 5.66 -1.44
N GLY A 110 0.44 6.59 -2.01
CA GLY A 110 -0.95 6.85 -1.65
C GLY A 110 -1.81 6.96 -2.90
N GLY A 111 -2.99 6.31 -2.94
CA GLY A 111 -3.88 6.31 -4.11
C GLY A 111 -3.21 5.86 -5.41
N TYR A 112 -2.17 5.03 -5.35
CA TYR A 112 -1.32 4.65 -6.49
C TYR A 112 -0.70 5.85 -7.25
N MET A 113 -0.63 7.02 -6.59
CA MET A 113 0.03 8.21 -7.10
C MET A 113 1.56 8.04 -7.07
N PRO A 114 2.30 8.81 -7.91
CA PRO A 114 3.76 8.81 -7.82
C PRO A 114 4.23 9.26 -6.44
N SER A 115 5.20 8.57 -5.88
CA SER A 115 5.87 9.01 -4.66
C SER A 115 7.34 9.31 -4.93
N SER A 116 7.82 10.45 -4.43
CA SER A 116 9.21 10.88 -4.62
C SER A 116 9.86 11.19 -3.28
N VAL A 117 11.13 10.81 -3.18
CA VAL A 117 12.00 11.13 -2.04
C VAL A 117 13.11 12.11 -2.41
N ALA A 118 13.18 12.52 -3.68
CA ALA A 118 14.24 13.37 -4.20
C ALA A 118 14.35 14.74 -3.51
N ASP A 119 13.21 15.29 -3.07
CA ASP A 119 13.15 16.60 -2.41
C ASP A 119 13.22 16.51 -0.87
N ALA A 120 13.32 15.28 -0.31
CA ALA A 120 13.41 15.08 1.14
C ALA A 120 14.67 15.73 1.73
N THR A 121 14.53 16.33 2.92
CA THR A 121 15.62 16.95 3.68
C THR A 121 16.05 16.14 4.89
N GLY A 122 15.46 14.97 5.10
CA GLY A 122 15.74 14.05 6.18
C GLY A 122 14.72 12.92 6.25
N VAL A 123 14.81 12.08 7.27
CA VAL A 123 13.93 10.93 7.50
C VAL A 123 12.46 11.34 7.61
N GLY A 124 11.56 10.58 6.95
CA GLY A 124 10.14 10.87 6.91
C GLY A 124 9.77 12.03 5.98
N GLY A 125 10.68 12.43 5.08
CA GLY A 125 10.47 13.53 4.15
C GLY A 125 9.93 13.14 2.77
N GLY A 126 9.74 11.85 2.51
CA GLY A 126 9.12 11.36 1.29
C GLY A 126 7.62 11.69 1.23
N GLY A 127 7.07 11.88 0.03
CA GLY A 127 5.66 12.20 -0.12
C GLY A 127 5.10 11.97 -1.52
N MET A 128 3.77 11.96 -1.64
CA MET A 128 3.07 11.90 -2.91
C MET A 128 3.34 13.15 -3.74
N ALA A 129 3.71 12.97 -5.00
CA ALA A 129 3.79 14.06 -5.95
C ALA A 129 2.36 14.54 -6.30
N GLY A 130 2.06 15.81 -5.97
CA GLY A 130 0.75 16.44 -6.24
C GLY A 130 -0.18 16.54 -5.04
N GLY A 131 0.14 15.93 -3.91
CA GLY A 131 -0.50 16.23 -2.64
C GLY A 131 0.10 17.52 -2.04
N ARG A 132 -0.71 18.43 -1.55
CA ARG A 132 -0.22 19.52 -0.69
C ARG A 132 0.56 18.85 0.44
N GLY A 133 1.86 19.17 0.51
CA GLY A 133 2.77 18.60 1.46
C GLY A 133 2.18 18.70 2.87
N GLY A 134 2.01 17.56 3.50
CA GLY A 134 1.86 17.52 4.94
C GLY A 134 3.12 18.12 5.53
N ALA A 135 2.99 19.32 6.06
CA ALA A 135 4.06 20.01 6.76
C ALA A 135 4.42 19.16 7.99
N GLY A 136 5.46 18.33 7.81
CA GLY A 136 6.17 17.74 8.90
C GLY A 136 7.11 18.78 9.47
N GLY A 137 6.84 19.25 10.66
CA GLY A 137 7.82 19.87 11.50
C GLY A 137 7.93 21.37 11.47
N ALA A 138 7.38 22.00 12.47
CA ALA A 138 8.07 23.02 13.25
C ALA A 138 7.30 23.18 14.55
N SER A 139 7.96 22.93 15.66
CA SER A 139 7.52 23.32 16.99
C SER A 139 7.21 24.82 17.03
N ALA A 140 6.01 25.17 17.43
CA ALA A 140 5.77 26.44 18.08
C ALA A 140 4.78 26.21 19.20
N SER A 141 5.29 26.37 20.40
CA SER A 141 4.54 26.50 21.63
C SER A 141 3.61 27.70 21.56
N ALA A 142 2.36 27.52 21.99
CA ALA A 142 1.65 28.51 22.82
C ALA A 142 0.25 28.01 23.17
N ALA A 143 -0.11 28.30 24.40
CA ALA A 143 -1.23 27.86 25.20
C ALA A 143 -2.59 28.49 24.81
N PRO A 144 -3.69 28.23 25.56
CA PRO A 144 -5.01 27.92 25.04
C PRO A 144 -5.97 29.12 25.04
N SER A 145 -6.97 29.08 24.17
CA SER A 145 -8.21 29.84 24.39
C SER A 145 -9.38 29.16 23.71
N ALA A 146 -10.40 28.97 24.52
CA ALA A 146 -11.71 28.48 24.14
C ALA A 146 -12.50 29.50 23.34
N SER A 147 -13.26 29.08 22.36
CA SER A 147 -14.68 29.47 22.09
C SER A 147 -15.16 28.88 20.76
N ALA A 148 -16.31 28.21 20.81
CA ALA A 148 -17.18 27.85 19.67
C ALA A 148 -18.21 28.98 19.46
N PRO A 149 -19.17 28.91 18.49
CA PRO A 149 -19.12 28.36 17.13
C PRO A 149 -19.66 29.38 16.09
N SER A 150 -19.41 29.19 14.83
CA SER A 150 -20.36 29.61 13.78
C SER A 150 -20.05 28.92 12.45
N GLY A 151 -21.11 28.50 11.77
CA GLY A 151 -21.08 27.66 10.59
C GLY A 151 -20.54 28.34 9.35
N GLY A 152 -20.06 27.53 8.46
CA GLY A 152 -19.65 27.87 7.12
C GLY A 152 -19.39 26.58 6.35
N THR A 153 -20.26 26.32 5.38
CA THR A 153 -20.13 25.28 4.37
C THR A 153 -18.90 25.50 3.54
N GLU A 154 -17.94 24.55 3.57
CA GLU A 154 -16.98 24.38 2.49
C GLU A 154 -16.82 22.92 2.16
N SER A 155 -17.25 22.60 0.94
CA SER A 155 -17.01 21.35 0.22
C SER A 155 -15.53 21.27 -0.12
N GLY A 156 -14.81 20.34 0.49
CA GLY A 156 -13.42 20.07 0.22
C GLY A 156 -13.10 18.63 0.65
N SER A 157 -13.18 17.73 -0.31
CA SER A 157 -12.80 16.32 -0.15
C SER A 157 -11.29 16.19 0.04
N ALA A 158 -10.81 16.42 1.25
CA ALA A 158 -9.56 15.87 1.72
C ALA A 158 -9.92 14.86 2.80
N GLY A 159 -9.47 13.60 2.65
CA GLY A 159 -9.78 12.54 3.58
C GLY A 159 -9.59 13.00 5.02
N GLN A 160 -10.70 13.19 5.73
CA GLN A 160 -10.67 13.45 7.15
C GLN A 160 -10.17 12.21 7.85
N VAL A 161 -8.93 12.27 8.33
CA VAL A 161 -8.43 11.37 9.35
C VAL A 161 -9.19 11.74 10.61
N SER A 162 -10.17 10.94 11.01
CA SER A 162 -10.88 11.19 12.26
C SER A 162 -9.92 10.95 13.42
N GLY A 163 -9.43 12.03 14.01
CA GLY A 163 -9.02 12.16 15.41
C GLY A 163 -7.82 11.39 15.94
N GLY A 164 -7.17 10.51 15.18
CA GLY A 164 -5.99 9.80 15.62
C GLY A 164 -4.70 10.51 15.20
N LYS A 165 -3.79 10.77 16.14
CA LYS A 165 -2.45 11.29 15.84
C LYS A 165 -1.71 10.23 15.00
N MET A 166 -1.52 10.47 13.70
CA MET A 166 -0.67 9.63 12.86
C MET A 166 0.79 9.86 13.23
N VAL A 167 1.50 8.78 13.51
CA VAL A 167 2.92 8.82 13.85
C VAL A 167 3.73 8.39 12.62
N SER A 168 4.86 9.06 12.39
CA SER A 168 5.74 8.73 11.28
C SER A 168 6.53 7.44 11.60
N LEU A 169 6.17 6.33 10.96
CA LEU A 169 6.88 5.06 11.14
C LEU A 169 8.37 5.13 10.76
N PRO A 170 8.80 5.84 9.68
CA PRO A 170 10.22 6.06 9.42
C PRO A 170 10.96 6.70 10.59
N ARG A 171 10.39 7.75 11.19
CA ARG A 171 11.01 8.43 12.33
C ARG A 171 11.09 7.53 13.56
N LEU A 172 10.00 6.82 13.89
CA LEU A 172 9.98 5.85 15.00
C LEU A 172 11.00 4.73 14.80
N GLY A 173 11.12 4.18 13.58
CA GLY A 173 12.10 3.15 13.25
C GLY A 173 13.53 3.65 13.45
N LEU A 174 13.83 4.90 13.02
CA LEU A 174 15.14 5.51 13.22
C LEU A 174 15.46 5.71 14.70
N ALA A 175 14.50 6.19 15.50
CA ALA A 175 14.67 6.35 16.95
C ALA A 175 14.82 5.01 17.70
N ALA A 176 14.31 3.91 17.11
CA ALA A 176 14.50 2.56 17.62
C ALA A 176 15.83 1.90 17.19
N GLY A 177 16.68 2.64 16.48
CA GLY A 177 17.99 2.15 16.03
C GLY A 177 17.95 1.35 14.72
N TYR A 178 16.85 1.38 13.96
CA TYR A 178 16.74 0.67 12.67
C TYR A 178 17.33 1.50 11.53
N VAL A 179 17.82 0.83 10.50
CA VAL A 179 18.09 1.48 9.21
C VAL A 179 16.76 1.71 8.51
N VAL A 180 16.51 2.94 8.07
CA VAL A 180 15.27 3.32 7.40
C VAL A 180 15.54 3.56 5.92
N VAL A 181 14.83 2.86 5.06
CA VAL A 181 14.86 3.02 3.61
C VAL A 181 13.50 3.52 3.14
N GLU A 182 13.52 4.66 2.47
CA GLU A 182 12.32 5.29 1.91
C GLU A 182 12.43 5.29 0.38
N PRO A 183 11.79 4.36 -0.34
CA PRO A 183 11.81 4.32 -1.79
C PRO A 183 10.79 5.29 -2.38
N GLY A 184 11.16 5.96 -3.47
CA GLY A 184 10.23 6.51 -4.43
C GLY A 184 9.68 5.41 -5.32
N ALA A 185 8.57 5.68 -6.00
CA ALA A 185 8.00 4.80 -7.02
C ALA A 185 7.19 5.60 -8.03
N ARG A 186 7.17 5.13 -9.28
CA ARG A 186 6.28 5.66 -10.32
C ARG A 186 4.82 5.38 -9.93
N GLY A 187 3.90 6.18 -10.46
CA GLY A 187 2.49 6.03 -10.19
C GLY A 187 1.61 6.45 -11.37
N ARG A 188 0.34 6.13 -11.27
CA ARG A 188 -0.67 6.15 -12.34
C ARG A 188 -0.83 7.44 -13.13
N THR A 189 -0.44 8.60 -12.57
CA THR A 189 -0.65 9.92 -13.20
C THR A 189 0.53 10.41 -14.02
N LEU A 190 1.66 9.72 -13.99
CA LEU A 190 2.85 10.12 -14.73
C LEU A 190 2.66 9.97 -16.24
N LYS A 191 2.99 11.02 -16.98
CA LYS A 191 2.92 11.09 -18.44
C LYS A 191 4.25 11.56 -19.01
N ASP A 192 4.62 10.99 -20.14
CA ASP A 192 5.72 11.50 -20.95
C ASP A 192 5.29 12.75 -21.77
N ALA A 193 6.23 13.29 -22.57
CA ALA A 193 5.97 14.44 -23.41
C ALA A 193 4.92 14.18 -24.52
N ALA A 194 4.69 12.92 -24.89
CA ALA A 194 3.65 12.51 -25.84
C ALA A 194 2.29 12.29 -25.16
N GLY A 195 2.21 12.42 -23.84
CA GLY A 195 1.01 12.19 -23.04
C GLY A 195 0.75 10.73 -22.73
N ALA A 196 1.71 9.84 -22.98
CA ALA A 196 1.57 8.43 -22.65
C ALA A 196 1.89 8.17 -21.17
N TYR A 197 1.04 7.36 -20.52
CA TYR A 197 1.21 6.97 -19.13
C TYR A 197 2.32 5.94 -18.97
N TYR A 198 3.32 6.20 -18.10
CA TYR A 198 4.45 5.32 -17.86
C TYR A 198 4.56 4.82 -16.40
N GLY A 199 3.62 5.21 -15.54
CA GLY A 199 3.58 4.83 -14.14
C GLY A 199 2.34 4.03 -13.71
N THR A 200 1.50 3.58 -14.67
CA THR A 200 0.34 2.71 -14.41
C THR A 200 0.78 1.26 -14.11
N ALA A 201 -0.14 0.43 -13.66
CA ALA A 201 0.14 -0.97 -13.31
C ALA A 201 0.95 -1.69 -14.40
N PRO A 202 2.02 -2.44 -14.01
CA PRO A 202 2.47 -2.76 -12.65
C PRO A 202 3.65 -1.89 -12.17
N ALA A 203 3.86 -0.67 -12.67
CA ALA A 203 5.08 0.12 -12.46
C ALA A 203 5.45 0.28 -10.98
N VAL A 204 4.47 0.57 -10.11
CA VAL A 204 4.71 0.82 -8.68
C VAL A 204 5.35 -0.37 -7.96
N ILE A 205 4.84 -1.59 -8.19
CA ILE A 205 5.40 -2.78 -7.53
C ILE A 205 6.74 -3.18 -8.14
N VAL A 206 6.93 -2.99 -9.44
CA VAL A 206 8.21 -3.24 -10.13
C VAL A 206 9.31 -2.34 -9.55
N ASP A 207 9.01 -1.06 -9.31
CA ASP A 207 9.93 -0.12 -8.70
C ASP A 207 10.31 -0.52 -7.28
N LEU A 208 9.34 -0.88 -6.43
CA LEU A 208 9.63 -1.33 -5.06
C LEU A 208 10.46 -2.63 -5.02
N LYS A 209 10.18 -3.59 -5.91
CA LYS A 209 10.99 -4.80 -6.06
C LYS A 209 12.43 -4.47 -6.49
N ALA A 210 12.59 -3.56 -7.46
CA ALA A 210 13.92 -3.11 -7.90
C ALA A 210 14.70 -2.43 -6.76
N ALA A 211 14.05 -1.64 -5.92
CA ALA A 211 14.67 -1.03 -4.73
C ALA A 211 15.13 -2.10 -3.73
N VAL A 212 14.35 -3.16 -3.48
CA VAL A 212 14.80 -4.29 -2.64
C VAL A 212 15.98 -5.03 -3.26
N ARG A 213 15.94 -5.29 -4.58
CA ARG A 213 17.07 -5.92 -5.31
C ARG A 213 18.34 -5.09 -5.20
N TYR A 214 18.23 -3.74 -5.29
CA TYR A 214 19.36 -2.83 -5.08
C TYR A 214 20.01 -3.01 -3.71
N LEU A 215 19.21 -3.01 -2.63
CA LEU A 215 19.70 -3.22 -1.27
C LEU A 215 20.43 -4.56 -1.14
N ARG A 216 19.88 -5.64 -1.68
CA ARG A 216 20.45 -6.97 -1.61
C ARG A 216 21.72 -7.13 -2.43
N ALA A 217 21.78 -6.54 -3.61
CA ALA A 217 23.00 -6.52 -4.45
C ALA A 217 24.15 -5.79 -3.77
N ASN A 218 23.84 -4.86 -2.86
CA ASN A 218 24.81 -4.09 -2.08
C ASN A 218 24.98 -4.63 -0.63
N LYS A 219 24.70 -5.92 -0.41
CA LYS A 219 24.94 -6.58 0.88
C LYS A 219 26.39 -6.38 1.34
N GLY A 220 26.57 -5.91 2.59
CA GLY A 220 27.86 -5.58 3.18
C GLY A 220 28.41 -4.20 2.79
N ARG A 221 27.71 -3.46 1.92
CA ARG A 221 27.96 -2.04 1.62
C ARG A 221 26.88 -1.15 2.22
N VAL A 222 25.61 -1.48 1.99
CA VAL A 222 24.48 -0.83 2.65
C VAL A 222 24.49 -1.21 4.12
N PRO A 223 24.44 -0.23 5.05
CA PRO A 223 24.24 -0.51 6.48
C PRO A 223 22.92 -1.23 6.77
N GLY A 224 22.91 -2.02 7.83
CA GLY A 224 21.77 -2.83 8.21
C GLY A 224 21.75 -4.22 7.57
N ASN A 225 20.84 -5.05 8.05
CA ASN A 225 20.69 -6.43 7.64
C ASN A 225 19.70 -6.57 6.47
N VAL A 226 20.22 -6.67 5.25
CA VAL A 226 19.39 -6.82 4.03
C VAL A 226 18.61 -8.14 3.97
N ASP A 227 18.88 -9.10 4.86
CA ASP A 227 18.09 -10.31 5.02
C ASP A 227 16.93 -10.11 6.02
N ARG A 228 16.83 -8.93 6.65
CA ARG A 228 15.81 -8.51 7.62
C ARG A 228 15.10 -7.23 7.18
N ILE A 229 14.56 -7.25 5.95
CA ILE A 229 13.79 -6.12 5.39
C ILE A 229 12.32 -6.28 5.81
N PHE A 230 11.82 -5.25 6.49
CA PHE A 230 10.43 -5.10 6.93
C PHE A 230 9.76 -4.01 6.08
N SER A 231 8.85 -4.37 5.19
CA SER A 231 8.12 -3.36 4.44
C SER A 231 7.02 -2.73 5.28
N THR A 232 6.69 -1.47 5.00
CA THR A 232 5.52 -0.81 5.55
C THR A 232 4.95 0.23 4.59
N GLY A 233 3.64 0.44 4.67
CA GLY A 233 2.91 1.44 3.89
C GLY A 233 1.44 1.48 4.28
N THR A 234 0.76 2.56 3.91
CA THR A 234 -0.64 2.86 4.27
C THR A 234 -1.50 2.98 3.01
N SER A 235 -2.75 2.51 3.03
CA SER A 235 -3.70 2.62 1.90
C SER A 235 -3.20 1.86 0.67
N ALA A 236 -3.06 2.51 -0.49
CA ALA A 236 -2.37 1.93 -1.64
C ALA A 236 -0.94 1.52 -1.30
N GLY A 237 -0.23 2.27 -0.43
CA GLY A 237 1.08 1.88 0.11
C GLY A 237 1.02 0.60 0.94
N GLY A 238 -0.04 0.41 1.71
CA GLY A 238 -0.33 -0.85 2.42
C GLY A 238 -0.59 -2.01 1.46
N ALA A 239 -1.32 -1.74 0.37
CA ALA A 239 -1.57 -2.73 -0.68
C ALA A 239 -0.28 -3.18 -1.38
N VAL A 240 0.58 -2.23 -1.81
CA VAL A 240 1.85 -2.59 -2.47
C VAL A 240 2.86 -3.19 -1.48
N SER A 241 2.79 -2.84 -0.18
CA SER A 241 3.56 -3.51 0.88
C SER A 241 3.13 -4.97 1.04
N ALA A 242 1.81 -5.23 1.08
CA ALA A 242 1.27 -6.59 1.10
C ALA A 242 1.63 -7.38 -0.16
N LEU A 243 1.58 -6.74 -1.33
CA LEU A 243 1.95 -7.35 -2.59
C LEU A 243 3.45 -7.68 -2.66
N LEU A 244 4.32 -6.77 -2.20
CA LEU A 244 5.76 -7.00 -2.10
C LEU A 244 6.04 -8.22 -1.21
N GLY A 245 5.36 -8.30 -0.06
CA GLY A 245 5.45 -9.46 0.83
C GLY A 245 4.92 -10.76 0.23
N ALA A 246 3.84 -10.72 -0.53
CA ALA A 246 3.25 -11.92 -1.13
C ALA A 246 4.03 -12.44 -2.34
N SER A 247 4.63 -11.55 -3.13
CA SER A 247 5.17 -11.83 -4.46
C SER A 247 6.70 -11.94 -4.54
N GLY A 248 7.41 -12.07 -3.41
CA GLY A 248 8.88 -12.13 -3.38
C GLY A 248 9.44 -13.15 -4.36
N ASP A 249 10.42 -12.73 -5.16
CA ASP A 249 11.10 -13.53 -6.19
C ASP A 249 10.14 -14.20 -7.22
N SER A 250 8.97 -13.62 -7.43
CA SER A 250 8.04 -14.14 -8.42
C SER A 250 8.50 -13.81 -9.86
N PRO A 251 8.63 -14.83 -10.73
CA PRO A 251 9.11 -14.62 -12.11
C PRO A 251 8.14 -13.81 -12.99
N LEU A 252 6.94 -13.52 -12.53
CA LEU A 252 5.98 -12.68 -13.26
C LEU A 252 6.49 -11.26 -13.49
N TYR A 253 7.45 -10.80 -12.68
CA TYR A 253 8.01 -9.45 -12.77
C TYR A 253 9.34 -9.37 -13.50
N ASP A 254 9.94 -10.50 -13.92
CA ASP A 254 11.32 -10.55 -14.42
C ASP A 254 11.53 -9.68 -15.67
N GLU A 255 10.61 -9.70 -16.62
CA GLU A 255 10.74 -8.88 -17.84
C GLU A 255 10.66 -7.38 -17.52
N TYR A 256 9.76 -6.96 -16.63
CA TYR A 256 9.64 -5.57 -16.20
C TYR A 256 10.88 -5.10 -15.42
N LEU A 257 11.40 -5.94 -14.53
CA LEU A 257 12.63 -5.65 -13.77
C LEU A 257 13.86 -5.56 -14.67
N LYS A 258 13.96 -6.45 -15.66
CA LYS A 258 15.00 -6.42 -16.66
C LYS A 258 14.92 -5.16 -17.54
N GLU A 259 13.72 -4.72 -17.91
CA GLU A 259 13.50 -3.51 -18.71
C GLU A 259 14.10 -2.28 -18.06
N ILE A 260 13.87 -2.07 -16.76
CA ILE A 260 14.42 -0.93 -16.01
C ILE A 260 15.86 -1.15 -15.52
N GLY A 261 16.46 -2.31 -15.77
CA GLY A 261 17.81 -2.63 -15.32
C GLY A 261 17.92 -2.76 -13.81
N ALA A 262 16.96 -3.44 -13.18
CA ALA A 262 17.07 -3.80 -11.78
C ALA A 262 18.30 -4.68 -11.51
N ALA A 263 18.85 -4.59 -10.30
CA ALA A 263 19.99 -5.39 -9.90
C ALA A 263 19.67 -6.90 -9.95
N ASP A 264 20.67 -7.71 -10.27
CA ASP A 264 20.57 -9.18 -10.27
C ASP A 264 20.65 -9.72 -8.84
N ALA A 265 19.54 -9.65 -8.13
CA ALA A 265 19.37 -10.11 -6.77
C ALA A 265 17.90 -10.48 -6.51
N GLY A 266 17.62 -11.16 -5.41
CA GLY A 266 16.23 -11.46 -5.00
C GLY A 266 15.50 -10.24 -4.45
N ASP A 267 14.16 -10.27 -4.53
CA ASP A 267 13.29 -9.23 -3.97
C ASP A 267 12.32 -9.75 -2.87
N ALA A 268 12.49 -10.99 -2.43
CA ALA A 268 11.74 -11.52 -1.28
C ALA A 268 12.10 -10.73 -0.01
N ILE A 269 11.11 -10.29 0.76
CA ILE A 269 11.32 -9.57 2.02
C ILE A 269 11.03 -10.46 3.23
N PHE A 270 11.58 -10.08 4.37
CA PHE A 270 11.46 -10.87 5.59
C PHE A 270 10.07 -10.76 6.23
N ALA A 271 9.55 -9.55 6.33
CA ALA A 271 8.28 -9.28 6.99
C ALA A 271 7.52 -8.11 6.33
N THR A 272 6.21 -8.08 6.52
CA THR A 272 5.30 -7.14 5.86
C THR A 272 4.42 -6.43 6.87
N GLY A 273 4.45 -5.09 6.85
CA GLY A 273 3.49 -4.21 7.51
C GLY A 273 2.52 -3.60 6.50
N ALA A 274 1.23 -3.88 6.62
CA ALA A 274 0.18 -3.38 5.73
C ALA A 274 -0.89 -2.65 6.56
N TRP A 275 -0.95 -1.33 6.42
CA TRP A 275 -1.91 -0.48 7.11
C TRP A 275 -3.05 -0.13 6.15
N CYS A 276 -4.29 -0.44 6.55
CA CYS A 276 -5.50 -0.25 5.74
C CYS A 276 -5.32 -0.57 4.23
N PRO A 277 -4.83 -1.78 3.87
CA PRO A 277 -4.47 -2.09 2.51
C PRO A 277 -5.70 -2.09 1.59
N ILE A 278 -5.67 -1.28 0.52
CA ILE A 278 -6.68 -1.28 -0.56
C ILE A 278 -6.15 -2.13 -1.70
N THR A 279 -6.45 -3.41 -1.68
CA THR A 279 -5.97 -4.43 -2.61
C THR A 279 -7.08 -5.36 -3.06
N ASP A 280 -6.75 -6.40 -3.86
CA ASP A 280 -7.73 -7.32 -4.46
C ASP A 280 -8.77 -6.56 -5.32
N LEU A 281 -8.25 -5.65 -6.17
CA LEU A 281 -9.02 -4.60 -6.84
C LEU A 281 -10.12 -5.16 -7.75
N GLU A 282 -9.88 -6.30 -8.40
CA GLU A 282 -10.85 -6.96 -9.28
C GLU A 282 -12.10 -7.47 -8.56
N HIS A 283 -12.02 -7.64 -7.21
CA HIS A 283 -13.13 -8.08 -6.37
C HIS A 283 -13.59 -7.00 -5.38
N ALA A 284 -12.93 -5.83 -5.39
CA ALA A 284 -13.15 -4.76 -4.43
C ALA A 284 -14.57 -4.21 -4.43
N ASP A 285 -15.19 -4.06 -5.62
CA ASP A 285 -16.58 -3.60 -5.74
C ASP A 285 -17.57 -4.54 -5.02
N GLY A 286 -17.43 -5.84 -5.27
CA GLY A 286 -18.29 -6.84 -4.64
C GLY A 286 -18.09 -6.90 -3.12
N ALA A 287 -16.85 -6.86 -2.67
CA ALA A 287 -16.48 -6.82 -1.26
C ALA A 287 -17.03 -5.56 -0.57
N TYR A 288 -16.93 -4.41 -1.22
CA TYR A 288 -17.44 -3.14 -0.73
C TYR A 288 -18.95 -3.16 -0.55
N GLU A 289 -19.67 -3.64 -1.56
CA GLU A 289 -21.13 -3.76 -1.48
C GLU A 289 -21.57 -4.81 -0.47
N TRP A 290 -20.82 -5.87 -0.25
CA TRP A 290 -21.13 -6.81 0.83
C TRP A 290 -21.04 -6.12 2.20
N CYS A 291 -20.01 -5.32 2.42
CA CYS A 291 -19.73 -4.66 3.70
C CYS A 291 -20.67 -3.46 3.94
N TRP A 292 -20.72 -2.54 2.98
CA TRP A 292 -21.34 -1.21 3.14
C TRP A 292 -22.61 -0.98 2.31
N GLY A 293 -23.03 -1.98 1.53
CA GLY A 293 -24.11 -1.81 0.53
C GLY A 293 -25.49 -1.45 1.10
N THR A 294 -25.70 -1.60 2.41
CA THR A 294 -26.94 -1.17 3.11
C THR A 294 -26.85 0.24 3.70
N ASN A 295 -25.64 0.82 3.78
CA ASN A 295 -25.44 2.16 4.31
C ASN A 295 -25.73 3.21 3.24
N ALA A 296 -26.34 4.31 3.62
CA ALA A 296 -26.54 5.46 2.76
C ALA A 296 -25.22 6.23 2.54
N LEU A 297 -25.13 6.97 1.45
CA LEU A 297 -24.10 7.98 1.24
C LEU A 297 -24.20 9.11 2.26
N SER A 298 -23.17 9.94 2.37
CA SER A 298 -23.18 11.11 3.26
C SER A 298 -24.27 12.15 2.91
N THR A 299 -24.78 12.11 1.68
CA THR A 299 -25.94 12.90 1.24
C THR A 299 -27.27 12.38 1.81
N GLY A 300 -27.30 11.19 2.40
CA GLY A 300 -28.50 10.47 2.82
C GLY A 300 -29.14 9.63 1.71
N GLU A 301 -28.62 9.69 0.48
CA GLU A 301 -29.09 8.89 -0.64
C GLU A 301 -28.59 7.46 -0.56
N GLN A 302 -29.39 6.50 -1.02
CA GLN A 302 -28.98 5.12 -1.16
C GLN A 302 -28.26 4.94 -2.52
N ALA A 303 -27.15 4.22 -2.50
CA ALA A 303 -26.53 3.75 -3.73
C ALA A 303 -27.51 2.84 -4.52
N ASP A 304 -27.30 2.69 -5.82
CA ASP A 304 -28.15 1.81 -6.66
C ASP A 304 -28.20 0.39 -6.07
N GLN A 305 -29.34 0.06 -5.45
CA GLN A 305 -29.55 -1.22 -4.77
C GLN A 305 -29.63 -2.40 -5.74
N THR A 306 -29.89 -2.17 -7.03
CA THR A 306 -29.84 -3.23 -8.06
C THR A 306 -28.39 -3.58 -8.36
N VAL A 307 -27.55 -2.58 -8.55
CA VAL A 307 -26.09 -2.74 -8.72
C VAL A 307 -25.48 -3.36 -7.46
N SER A 308 -25.77 -2.81 -6.31
CA SER A 308 -25.29 -3.31 -5.02
C SER A 308 -25.62 -4.80 -4.80
N LYS A 309 -26.85 -5.23 -5.09
CA LYS A 309 -27.26 -6.63 -4.98
C LYS A 309 -26.49 -7.54 -5.95
N GLN A 310 -26.26 -7.10 -7.19
CA GLN A 310 -25.50 -7.87 -8.17
C GLN A 310 -24.04 -8.04 -7.73
N LEU A 311 -23.41 -6.98 -7.26
CA LEU A 311 -22.03 -7.00 -6.76
C LEU A 311 -21.88 -7.86 -5.50
N ARG A 312 -22.84 -7.81 -4.57
CA ARG A 312 -22.88 -8.73 -3.41
C ARG A 312 -22.98 -10.20 -3.81
N SER A 313 -23.71 -10.50 -4.89
CA SER A 313 -23.77 -11.87 -5.41
C SER A 313 -22.41 -12.33 -5.95
N GLN A 314 -21.71 -11.46 -6.68
CA GLN A 314 -20.35 -11.76 -7.17
C GLN A 314 -19.36 -11.96 -6.00
N PHE A 315 -19.45 -11.14 -4.95
CA PHE A 315 -18.65 -11.35 -3.74
C PHE A 315 -18.94 -12.71 -3.10
N ALA A 316 -20.19 -13.13 -3.04
CA ALA A 316 -20.54 -14.44 -2.46
C ALA A 316 -19.92 -15.61 -3.24
N GLU A 317 -19.91 -15.53 -4.57
CA GLU A 317 -19.26 -16.51 -5.45
C GLU A 317 -17.73 -16.49 -5.26
N TYR A 318 -17.13 -15.31 -5.29
CA TYR A 318 -15.70 -15.13 -5.10
C TYR A 318 -15.25 -15.66 -3.73
N GLN A 319 -15.92 -15.24 -2.64
CA GLN A 319 -15.58 -15.66 -1.28
C GLN A 319 -15.66 -17.19 -1.12
N ALA A 320 -16.66 -17.82 -1.70
CA ALA A 320 -16.76 -19.29 -1.70
C ALA A 320 -15.63 -19.94 -2.50
N GLY A 321 -15.21 -19.32 -3.60
CA GLY A 321 -14.11 -19.80 -4.46
C GLY A 321 -12.74 -19.75 -3.77
N LEU A 322 -12.49 -18.80 -2.88
CA LEU A 322 -11.24 -18.66 -2.12
C LEU A 322 -10.97 -19.85 -1.19
N LYS A 323 -12.00 -20.55 -0.72
CA LYS A 323 -11.90 -21.70 0.20
C LYS A 323 -11.06 -21.38 1.45
N LEU A 324 -11.13 -20.15 1.94
CA LEU A 324 -10.44 -19.72 3.15
C LEU A 324 -11.12 -20.26 4.41
N ARG A 325 -10.34 -20.33 5.47
CA ARG A 325 -10.81 -20.60 6.82
C ARG A 325 -10.46 -19.40 7.70
N GLY A 326 -11.40 -19.00 8.56
CA GLY A 326 -11.13 -17.95 9.53
C GLY A 326 -10.07 -18.36 10.54
N LEU A 327 -9.46 -17.34 11.15
CA LEU A 327 -8.45 -17.52 12.19
C LEU A 327 -9.08 -18.14 13.45
N ASN A 328 -8.23 -18.58 14.38
CA ASN A 328 -8.64 -19.09 15.69
C ASN A 328 -9.70 -20.23 15.62
N GLY A 329 -9.65 -21.05 14.55
CA GLY A 329 -10.51 -22.22 14.40
C GLY A 329 -11.96 -21.91 13.98
N PHE A 330 -12.27 -20.68 13.52
CA PHE A 330 -13.63 -20.29 13.11
C PHE A 330 -14.24 -21.22 12.04
N GLY A 331 -13.43 -21.78 11.16
CA GLY A 331 -13.91 -22.68 10.12
C GLY A 331 -13.99 -22.04 8.72
N PRO A 332 -14.68 -22.66 7.74
CA PRO A 332 -14.77 -22.15 6.38
C PRO A 332 -15.44 -20.77 6.32
N LEU A 333 -14.84 -19.83 5.57
CA LEU A 333 -15.35 -18.48 5.35
C LEU A 333 -16.19 -18.41 4.07
N THR A 334 -17.41 -17.95 4.21
CA THR A 334 -18.35 -17.70 3.13
C THR A 334 -19.07 -16.38 3.37
N ALA A 335 -19.67 -15.77 2.35
CA ALA A 335 -20.43 -14.54 2.52
C ALA A 335 -21.60 -14.65 3.53
N ARG A 336 -22.04 -15.89 3.88
CA ARG A 336 -23.15 -16.13 4.79
C ARG A 336 -22.78 -16.07 6.27
N ASN A 337 -21.51 -16.29 6.61
CA ASN A 337 -21.01 -16.30 8.00
C ASN A 337 -19.87 -15.31 8.21
N TYR A 338 -19.64 -14.44 7.22
CA TYR A 338 -18.52 -13.51 7.29
C TYR A 338 -18.79 -12.38 8.32
N ASP A 339 -20.03 -11.95 8.47
CA ASP A 339 -20.47 -11.00 9.48
C ASP A 339 -20.19 -11.52 10.90
N GLU A 340 -20.54 -12.77 11.18
CA GLU A 340 -20.21 -13.43 12.45
C GLU A 340 -18.69 -13.51 12.68
N TYR A 341 -17.92 -13.83 11.62
CA TYR A 341 -16.46 -13.86 11.69
C TYR A 341 -15.89 -12.46 11.99
N MET A 342 -16.38 -11.43 11.29
CA MET A 342 -15.95 -10.04 11.52
C MET A 342 -16.23 -9.60 12.96
N LEU A 343 -17.42 -9.88 13.47
CA LEU A 343 -17.80 -9.54 14.83
C LEU A 343 -16.90 -10.25 15.85
N LYS A 344 -16.78 -11.57 15.77
CA LYS A 344 -16.09 -12.37 16.78
C LYS A 344 -14.57 -12.24 16.73
N GLN A 345 -14.01 -12.14 15.53
CA GLN A 345 -12.57 -12.12 15.34
C GLN A 345 -11.97 -10.73 15.51
N TYR A 346 -12.69 -9.68 15.12
CA TYR A 346 -12.10 -8.35 15.00
C TYR A 346 -12.87 -7.26 15.73
N LEU A 347 -14.16 -7.06 15.46
CA LEU A 347 -14.87 -5.88 15.88
C LEU A 347 -15.19 -5.86 17.38
N GLN A 348 -15.74 -6.94 17.91
CA GLN A 348 -16.02 -7.07 19.35
C GLN A 348 -14.72 -7.09 20.17
N PRO A 349 -13.64 -7.80 19.79
CA PRO A 349 -12.34 -7.68 20.45
C PRO A 349 -11.75 -6.25 20.39
N ALA A 350 -11.84 -5.56 19.25
CA ALA A 350 -11.37 -4.18 19.13
C ALA A 350 -12.13 -3.23 20.07
N ALA A 351 -13.46 -3.32 20.09
CA ALA A 351 -14.30 -2.55 21.01
C ALA A 351 -13.99 -2.89 22.49
N SER A 352 -13.76 -4.17 22.78
CA SER A 352 -13.41 -4.62 24.13
C SER A 352 -12.07 -4.03 24.59
N THR A 353 -11.06 -4.04 23.74
CA THR A 353 -9.75 -3.43 24.00
C THR A 353 -9.89 -1.93 24.23
N TYR A 354 -10.63 -1.24 23.36
CA TYR A 354 -10.88 0.20 23.48
C TYR A 354 -11.57 0.56 24.79
N LEU A 355 -12.68 -0.11 25.11
CA LEU A 355 -13.44 0.14 26.34
C LEU A 355 -12.64 -0.22 27.60
N GLY A 356 -11.85 -1.29 27.54
CA GLY A 356 -10.97 -1.70 28.65
C GLY A 356 -9.86 -0.69 28.94
N GLY A 357 -9.42 0.05 27.91
CA GLY A 357 -8.40 1.11 28.05
C GLY A 357 -8.93 2.45 28.57
N LEU A 358 -10.27 2.64 28.60
CA LEU A 358 -10.86 3.88 29.11
C LEU A 358 -10.93 3.88 30.64
N SER A 359 -10.85 5.09 31.25
CA SER A 359 -11.23 5.26 32.65
C SER A 359 -12.72 4.92 32.85
N ASP A 360 -13.12 4.59 34.08
CA ASP A 360 -14.52 4.22 34.37
C ASP A 360 -15.51 5.29 33.91
N SER A 361 -15.25 6.56 34.23
CA SER A 361 -16.12 7.66 33.82
C SER A 361 -16.16 7.88 32.31
N ALA A 362 -15.03 7.72 31.61
CA ALA A 362 -14.97 7.83 30.16
C ALA A 362 -15.74 6.68 29.49
N ARG A 363 -15.60 5.47 30.03
CA ARG A 363 -16.31 4.29 29.56
C ARG A 363 -17.81 4.40 29.77
N GLU A 364 -18.27 4.86 30.94
CA GLU A 364 -19.69 5.12 31.21
C GLU A 364 -20.27 6.15 30.25
N THR A 365 -19.55 7.26 30.02
CA THR A 365 -19.95 8.28 29.05
C THR A 365 -20.05 7.71 27.63
N TYR A 366 -19.07 6.92 27.23
CA TYR A 366 -19.05 6.29 25.90
C TYR A 366 -20.22 5.32 25.72
N LEU A 367 -20.46 4.43 26.69
CA LEU A 367 -21.55 3.46 26.64
C LEU A 367 -22.93 4.12 26.71
N ALA A 368 -23.09 5.23 27.43
CA ALA A 368 -24.33 6.02 27.44
C ALA A 368 -24.65 6.61 26.06
N ALA A 369 -23.63 6.99 25.28
CA ALA A 369 -23.79 7.48 23.91
C ALA A 369 -23.94 6.33 22.87
N HIS A 370 -23.47 5.11 23.19
CA HIS A 370 -23.44 3.96 22.30
C HIS A 370 -24.21 2.77 22.91
N THR A 371 -25.51 2.98 23.15
CA THR A 371 -26.38 2.02 23.86
C THR A 371 -26.56 0.66 23.15
N PHE A 372 -26.14 0.54 21.91
CA PHE A 372 -26.12 -0.72 21.17
C PHE A 372 -25.03 -1.69 21.66
N ILE A 373 -24.03 -1.21 22.40
CA ILE A 373 -22.95 -2.03 22.95
C ILE A 373 -23.37 -2.57 24.31
N THR A 374 -23.38 -3.89 24.46
CA THR A 374 -23.45 -4.55 25.76
C THR A 374 -22.05 -4.79 26.28
N TRP A 375 -21.75 -4.31 27.49
CA TRP A 375 -20.46 -4.47 28.17
C TRP A 375 -20.62 -5.30 29.43
N ASP A 376 -19.90 -6.41 29.55
CA ASP A 376 -19.93 -7.31 30.71
C ASP A 376 -18.84 -7.04 31.76
N GLY A 377 -18.08 -5.95 31.61
CA GLY A 377 -16.91 -5.61 32.43
C GLY A 377 -15.58 -6.00 31.78
N LYS A 378 -15.62 -6.79 30.69
CA LYS A 378 -14.44 -7.26 29.97
C LYS A 378 -14.66 -7.30 28.45
N ASN A 379 -15.83 -7.71 28.00
CA ASN A 379 -16.13 -7.95 26.60
C ASN A 379 -17.26 -7.05 26.13
N ALA A 380 -17.09 -6.45 24.95
CA ALA A 380 -18.13 -5.74 24.23
C ALA A 380 -18.84 -6.70 23.26
N THR A 381 -20.16 -6.63 23.22
CA THR A 381 -20.98 -7.40 22.26
C THR A 381 -22.02 -6.50 21.61
N PHE A 382 -22.26 -6.71 20.33
CA PHE A 382 -23.24 -6.00 19.49
C PHE A 382 -23.50 -6.81 18.22
N THR A 383 -24.54 -6.44 17.47
CA THR A 383 -24.88 -7.11 16.21
C THR A 383 -24.16 -6.44 15.02
N TRP A 384 -24.12 -7.15 13.89
CA TRP A 384 -23.60 -6.58 12.64
C TRP A 384 -24.41 -5.37 12.16
N ALA A 385 -25.75 -5.43 12.31
CA ALA A 385 -26.61 -4.32 11.94
C ALA A 385 -26.38 -3.06 12.80
N ASP A 386 -26.16 -3.25 14.11
CA ASP A 386 -25.82 -2.15 15.01
C ASP A 386 -24.47 -1.53 14.64
N PHE A 387 -23.47 -2.37 14.31
CA PHE A 387 -22.17 -1.92 13.86
C PHE A 387 -22.27 -1.10 12.57
N LEU A 388 -23.01 -1.56 11.56
CA LEU A 388 -23.22 -0.81 10.32
C LEU A 388 -23.91 0.54 10.57
N THR A 389 -24.90 0.56 11.47
CA THR A 389 -25.57 1.80 11.87
C THR A 389 -24.62 2.76 12.57
N HIS A 390 -23.75 2.24 13.43
CA HIS A 390 -22.74 3.02 14.15
C HIS A 390 -21.70 3.65 13.22
N VAL A 391 -21.18 2.90 12.25
CA VAL A 391 -20.24 3.44 11.23
C VAL A 391 -20.91 4.54 10.39
N GLY A 392 -22.21 4.43 10.12
CA GLY A 392 -22.99 5.45 9.44
C GLY A 392 -22.79 5.46 7.93
N ALA A 393 -22.55 6.63 7.36
CA ALA A 393 -22.52 6.80 5.91
C ALA A 393 -21.35 6.05 5.24
N ARG A 394 -21.65 5.39 4.11
CA ARG A 394 -20.63 4.86 3.20
C ARG A 394 -19.95 6.01 2.44
N LYS A 395 -18.69 5.84 2.08
CA LYS A 395 -17.89 6.88 1.43
C LYS A 395 -18.05 6.89 -0.09
N LYS A 396 -18.22 5.73 -0.72
CA LYS A 396 -18.23 5.55 -2.19
C LYS A 396 -19.60 5.08 -2.67
N ASP A 397 -19.97 5.48 -3.90
CA ASP A 397 -21.18 5.00 -4.59
C ASP A 397 -20.97 3.57 -5.15
N ALA A 398 -21.96 3.03 -5.87
CA ALA A 398 -21.91 1.71 -6.49
C ALA A 398 -21.84 1.83 -8.03
N PRO A 399 -20.79 1.27 -8.68
CA PRO A 399 -19.64 0.58 -8.12
C PRO A 399 -18.62 1.54 -7.47
N ALA A 400 -17.87 1.04 -6.48
CA ALA A 400 -16.97 1.85 -5.66
C ALA A 400 -15.57 2.05 -6.29
N PHE A 401 -15.14 1.18 -7.20
CA PHE A 401 -13.78 1.14 -7.75
C PHE A 401 -13.74 1.12 -9.28
N ASP A 402 -14.43 0.21 -9.96
CA ASP A 402 -14.51 0.19 -11.43
C ASP A 402 -15.76 0.94 -11.89
N LEU A 403 -15.64 2.24 -12.06
CA LEU A 403 -16.76 3.14 -12.35
C LEU A 403 -17.42 2.80 -13.70
N PHE A 404 -18.74 2.90 -13.78
CA PHE A 404 -19.47 2.71 -15.07
C PHE A 404 -19.20 3.85 -16.06
N ALA A 405 -19.01 5.06 -15.57
CA ALA A 405 -18.66 6.22 -16.37
C ALA A 405 -17.42 6.89 -15.80
N PHE A 406 -16.48 7.21 -16.66
CA PHE A 406 -15.23 7.84 -16.23
C PHE A 406 -15.40 9.34 -16.04
N PRO A 407 -14.66 9.93 -15.09
CA PRO A 407 -14.64 11.38 -14.90
C PRO A 407 -14.22 12.10 -16.18
N THR A 408 -14.91 13.19 -16.50
CA THR A 408 -14.56 14.07 -17.63
C THR A 408 -13.71 15.24 -17.18
N ASP A 409 -13.72 15.54 -15.86
CA ASP A 409 -12.91 16.58 -15.24
C ASP A 409 -11.69 15.94 -14.57
N SER A 410 -10.51 16.40 -14.95
CA SER A 410 -9.23 15.97 -14.39
C SER A 410 -8.82 16.73 -13.12
N SER A 411 -9.65 17.65 -12.63
CA SER A 411 -9.35 18.42 -11.41
C SER A 411 -9.37 17.55 -10.15
N ASP A 412 -10.21 16.52 -10.10
CA ASP A 412 -10.20 15.50 -9.05
C ASP A 412 -9.33 14.30 -9.46
N THR A 413 -8.10 14.29 -8.98
CA THR A 413 -7.14 13.22 -9.27
C THR A 413 -7.47 11.89 -8.60
N MET A 414 -8.45 11.87 -7.67
CA MET A 414 -8.90 10.65 -6.99
C MET A 414 -10.15 10.05 -7.62
N ALA A 415 -10.91 10.81 -8.41
CA ALA A 415 -12.04 10.27 -9.14
C ALA A 415 -11.56 9.29 -10.23
N GLY A 416 -12.04 8.04 -10.20
CA GLY A 416 -11.63 6.98 -11.12
C GLY A 416 -10.16 6.57 -10.97
N ASP A 417 -9.61 6.70 -9.77
CA ASP A 417 -8.21 6.42 -9.46
C ASP A 417 -7.79 5.01 -9.85
N ILE A 418 -8.60 4.00 -9.56
CA ILE A 418 -8.29 2.61 -9.91
C ILE A 418 -8.47 2.37 -11.42
N ASN A 419 -9.43 3.01 -12.08
CA ASN A 419 -9.53 2.96 -13.53
C ASN A 419 -8.29 3.58 -14.22
N ASN A 420 -7.71 4.63 -13.63
CA ASN A 420 -6.45 5.24 -14.09
C ASN A 420 -5.24 4.32 -13.81
N GLU A 421 -5.21 3.57 -12.71
CA GLU A 421 -4.15 2.59 -12.43
C GLU A 421 -4.01 1.56 -13.55
N PHE A 422 -5.10 1.20 -14.22
CA PHE A 422 -5.10 0.33 -15.38
C PHE A 422 -5.03 1.06 -16.73
N GLY A 423 -4.72 2.35 -16.76
CA GLY A 423 -4.47 3.13 -17.97
C GLY A 423 -3.35 2.56 -18.84
N THR A 424 -3.25 2.98 -20.11
CA THR A 424 -2.18 2.56 -21.01
C THR A 424 -2.03 3.50 -22.20
N GLY A 425 -0.81 3.69 -22.70
CA GLY A 425 -0.55 4.68 -23.76
C GLY A 425 -1.14 6.03 -23.36
N THR A 426 -1.91 6.67 -24.20
CA THR A 426 -2.61 7.93 -23.91
C THR A 426 -3.99 7.75 -23.29
N THR A 427 -4.44 6.50 -23.07
CA THR A 427 -5.73 6.20 -22.46
C THR A 427 -5.63 6.25 -20.94
N GLN A 428 -6.29 7.23 -20.32
CA GLN A 428 -6.24 7.45 -18.88
C GLN A 428 -7.00 6.39 -18.10
N TYR A 429 -8.26 6.17 -18.42
CA TYR A 429 -9.15 5.30 -17.67
C TYR A 429 -9.51 4.06 -18.48
N ARG A 430 -9.44 2.90 -17.82
CA ARG A 430 -9.92 1.64 -18.39
C ARG A 430 -10.70 0.85 -17.35
N HIS A 431 -11.70 0.14 -17.84
CA HIS A 431 -12.34 -0.88 -17.01
C HIS A 431 -11.40 -2.04 -16.75
N PHE A 432 -11.45 -2.53 -15.52
CA PHE A 432 -10.66 -3.68 -15.11
C PHE A 432 -11.52 -4.86 -14.61
N THR A 433 -12.86 -4.70 -14.56
CA THR A 433 -13.81 -5.77 -14.31
C THR A 433 -14.71 -6.03 -15.52
N PRO A 434 -15.05 -7.30 -15.82
CA PRO A 434 -16.01 -7.60 -16.86
C PRO A 434 -17.42 -7.04 -16.58
N TYR A 435 -17.75 -6.85 -15.30
CA TYR A 435 -19.05 -6.36 -14.87
C TYR A 435 -19.24 -4.90 -15.29
N SER A 436 -18.36 -4.01 -14.86
CA SER A 436 -18.45 -2.58 -15.16
C SER A 436 -18.29 -2.30 -16.66
N LEU A 437 -17.35 -2.99 -17.32
CA LEU A 437 -17.17 -2.87 -18.76
C LEU A 437 -18.46 -3.23 -19.55
N ARG A 438 -19.15 -4.31 -19.17
CA ARG A 438 -20.38 -4.71 -19.87
C ARG A 438 -21.56 -3.79 -19.57
N LYS A 439 -21.59 -3.16 -18.42
CA LYS A 439 -22.57 -2.13 -18.08
C LYS A 439 -22.37 -0.86 -18.92
N ASP A 440 -21.13 -0.44 -19.14
CA ASP A 440 -20.82 0.73 -19.97
C ASP A 440 -20.93 0.43 -21.48
N LYS A 441 -20.31 -0.64 -21.95
CA LYS A 441 -20.11 -0.91 -23.40
C LYS A 441 -21.02 -2.01 -23.98
N GLY A 442 -21.87 -2.62 -23.16
CA GLY A 442 -22.80 -3.69 -23.58
C GLY A 442 -22.26 -5.10 -23.34
N ALA A 443 -23.18 -6.09 -23.32
CA ALA A 443 -22.93 -7.46 -22.87
C ALA A 443 -21.82 -8.22 -23.63
N GLY A 444 -21.52 -7.82 -24.87
CA GLY A 444 -20.48 -8.42 -25.70
C GLY A 444 -19.07 -7.90 -25.45
N ALA A 445 -18.92 -6.85 -24.63
CA ALA A 445 -17.62 -6.22 -24.39
C ALA A 445 -16.68 -7.15 -23.60
N ARG A 446 -15.40 -7.10 -23.94
CA ARG A 446 -14.32 -7.88 -23.33
C ARG A 446 -13.22 -6.95 -22.85
N LEU A 447 -12.63 -7.25 -21.69
CA LEU A 447 -11.46 -6.53 -21.19
C LEU A 447 -10.32 -6.55 -22.22
N ALA A 448 -9.53 -5.50 -22.24
CA ALA A 448 -8.31 -5.44 -23.04
C ALA A 448 -7.36 -6.59 -22.61
N GLY A 449 -6.63 -7.16 -23.57
CA GLY A 449 -5.89 -8.41 -23.40
C GLY A 449 -4.80 -8.36 -22.32
N ASP A 450 -4.26 -7.17 -22.01
CA ASP A 450 -3.24 -6.94 -20.98
C ASP A 450 -3.81 -6.79 -19.55
N VAL A 451 -5.10 -6.45 -19.40
CA VAL A 451 -5.70 -6.17 -18.09
C VAL A 451 -5.69 -7.38 -17.15
N PRO A 452 -6.04 -8.62 -17.60
CA PRO A 452 -5.98 -9.78 -16.71
C PRO A 452 -4.60 -10.09 -16.17
N GLU A 453 -3.53 -9.81 -16.92
CA GLU A 453 -2.16 -9.95 -16.44
C GLU A 453 -1.84 -8.87 -15.42
N LYS A 454 -2.15 -7.62 -15.70
CA LYS A 454 -1.93 -6.49 -14.78
C LYS A 454 -2.67 -6.69 -13.45
N LEU A 455 -3.88 -7.22 -13.47
CA LEU A 455 -4.61 -7.57 -12.26
C LEU A 455 -3.84 -8.59 -11.41
N ARG A 456 -3.33 -9.66 -12.01
CA ARG A 456 -2.50 -10.66 -11.29
C ARG A 456 -1.22 -10.05 -10.72
N LEU A 457 -0.58 -9.14 -11.47
CA LEU A 457 0.63 -8.43 -11.04
C LEU A 457 0.36 -7.46 -9.88
N MET A 458 -0.88 -7.01 -9.70
CA MET A 458 -1.28 -6.06 -8.64
C MET A 458 -2.02 -6.73 -7.47
N ASN A 459 -2.27 -8.05 -7.52
CA ASN A 459 -3.10 -8.73 -6.51
C ASN A 459 -2.28 -9.67 -5.62
N PRO A 460 -2.08 -9.36 -4.31
CA PRO A 460 -1.41 -10.27 -3.39
C PRO A 460 -2.16 -11.62 -3.23
N MET A 461 -3.50 -11.65 -3.40
CA MET A 461 -4.29 -12.87 -3.27
C MET A 461 -3.92 -13.90 -4.34
N TYR A 462 -3.51 -13.47 -5.54
CA TYR A 462 -3.00 -14.37 -6.56
C TYR A 462 -1.80 -15.19 -6.03
N HIS A 463 -0.87 -14.53 -5.34
CA HIS A 463 0.34 -15.12 -4.78
C HIS A 463 0.12 -15.89 -3.48
N LEU A 464 -1.03 -15.73 -2.82
CA LEU A 464 -1.37 -16.40 -1.56
C LEU A 464 -2.41 -17.51 -1.75
N VAL A 465 -3.29 -17.40 -2.75
CA VAL A 465 -4.43 -18.32 -2.94
C VAL A 465 -4.32 -19.09 -4.24
N ASP A 466 -4.23 -18.41 -5.39
CA ASP A 466 -4.27 -19.05 -6.70
C ASP A 466 -2.98 -19.79 -7.01
N LYS A 467 -1.85 -19.14 -6.74
CA LYS A 467 -0.51 -19.69 -6.95
C LYS A 467 0.39 -19.35 -5.75
N PRO A 468 0.25 -20.07 -4.63
CA PRO A 468 1.04 -19.79 -3.42
C PRO A 468 2.54 -19.69 -3.70
N ASN A 469 3.11 -18.53 -3.35
CA ASN A 469 4.49 -18.20 -3.63
C ASN A 469 5.41 -18.61 -2.48
N ALA A 470 6.49 -19.35 -2.77
CA ALA A 470 7.45 -19.79 -1.77
C ALA A 470 8.30 -18.65 -1.19
N GLY A 471 8.62 -17.65 -2.02
CA GLY A 471 9.39 -16.45 -1.65
C GLY A 471 8.61 -15.40 -0.87
N ARG A 472 7.35 -15.67 -0.53
CA ARG A 472 6.53 -14.74 0.24
C ARG A 472 7.08 -14.50 1.65
N SER A 473 6.77 -13.35 2.21
CA SER A 473 6.98 -13.00 3.62
C SER A 473 6.35 -14.04 4.56
N LYS A 474 6.99 -14.32 5.70
CA LYS A 474 6.48 -15.27 6.71
C LYS A 474 5.88 -14.58 7.93
N HIS A 475 6.03 -13.29 8.04
CA HIS A 475 5.58 -12.47 9.16
C HIS A 475 4.76 -11.29 8.62
N TRP A 476 3.52 -11.16 9.11
CA TRP A 476 2.55 -10.18 8.63
C TRP A 476 1.99 -9.35 9.78
N TRP A 477 2.06 -8.03 9.62
CA TRP A 477 1.40 -7.06 10.47
C TRP A 477 0.36 -6.34 9.65
N ILE A 478 -0.93 -6.56 9.95
CA ILE A 478 -2.04 -5.99 9.18
C ILE A 478 -2.94 -5.20 10.12
N ARG A 479 -3.25 -3.96 9.77
CA ARG A 479 -4.09 -3.08 10.59
C ARG A 479 -5.15 -2.37 9.76
N LEU A 480 -6.30 -2.13 10.37
CA LEU A 480 -7.42 -1.43 9.75
C LEU A 480 -8.25 -0.70 10.82
N GLY A 481 -8.74 0.50 10.52
CA GLY A 481 -9.76 1.16 11.33
C GLY A 481 -11.12 0.48 11.15
N SER A 482 -11.90 0.28 12.24
CA SER A 482 -13.23 -0.35 12.15
C SER A 482 -14.24 0.52 11.37
N SER A 483 -14.01 1.83 11.31
CA SER A 483 -14.85 2.79 10.57
C SER A 483 -14.25 3.17 9.21
N ASP A 484 -13.27 2.40 8.72
CA ASP A 484 -12.65 2.63 7.41
C ASP A 484 -13.59 2.18 6.29
N SER A 485 -14.27 3.15 5.68
CA SER A 485 -15.15 2.93 4.53
C SER A 485 -14.51 3.30 3.18
N ASP A 486 -13.17 3.41 3.10
CA ASP A 486 -12.43 3.51 1.83
C ASP A 486 -12.34 2.17 1.10
N THR A 487 -12.40 1.06 1.86
CA THR A 487 -12.43 -0.31 1.35
C THR A 487 -13.39 -1.16 2.16
N SER A 488 -13.55 -2.43 1.78
CA SER A 488 -14.26 -3.41 2.60
C SER A 488 -13.37 -3.95 3.72
N LEU A 489 -13.92 -4.13 4.89
CA LEU A 489 -13.23 -4.80 6.00
C LEU A 489 -12.78 -6.23 5.62
N THR A 490 -13.51 -6.89 4.72
CA THR A 490 -13.20 -8.27 4.29
C THR A 490 -11.88 -8.39 3.52
N VAL A 491 -11.40 -7.29 2.90
CA VAL A 491 -10.15 -7.30 2.11
C VAL A 491 -8.95 -7.65 3.00
N SER A 492 -8.78 -6.94 4.11
CA SER A 492 -7.69 -7.21 5.05
C SER A 492 -7.87 -8.55 5.77
N ALA A 493 -9.12 -8.94 6.08
CA ALA A 493 -9.41 -10.21 6.72
C ALA A 493 -9.15 -11.42 5.80
N ASN A 494 -9.44 -11.32 4.49
CA ASN A 494 -9.07 -12.33 3.50
C ASN A 494 -7.55 -12.44 3.33
N LEU A 495 -6.85 -11.30 3.26
CA LEU A 495 -5.39 -11.26 3.20
C LEU A 495 -4.76 -12.01 4.40
N ALA A 496 -5.23 -11.70 5.61
CA ALA A 496 -4.79 -12.36 6.85
C ALA A 496 -5.08 -13.86 6.86
N ALA A 497 -6.31 -14.26 6.47
CA ALA A 497 -6.71 -15.65 6.41
C ALA A 497 -5.92 -16.45 5.35
N ALA A 498 -5.58 -15.83 4.22
CA ALA A 498 -4.79 -16.43 3.16
C ALA A 498 -3.34 -16.67 3.60
N ALA A 499 -2.69 -15.70 4.21
CA ALA A 499 -1.34 -15.84 4.75
C ALA A 499 -1.30 -16.88 5.88
N HIS A 500 -2.24 -16.81 6.83
CA HIS A 500 -2.35 -17.77 7.94
C HIS A 500 -2.56 -19.22 7.44
N ARG A 501 -3.37 -19.44 6.39
CA ARG A 501 -3.58 -20.77 5.78
C ARG A 501 -2.28 -21.38 5.28
N LEU A 502 -1.31 -20.57 4.87
CA LEU A 502 -0.01 -20.99 4.38
C LEU A 502 1.01 -21.24 5.52
N GLY A 503 0.58 -21.11 6.78
CA GLY A 503 1.42 -21.30 7.97
C GLY A 503 2.27 -20.09 8.32
N ASP A 504 1.97 -18.91 7.77
CA ASP A 504 2.67 -17.68 8.09
C ASP A 504 2.18 -17.11 9.43
N GLU A 505 3.05 -16.39 10.14
CA GLU A 505 2.70 -15.66 11.35
C GLU A 505 1.95 -14.38 11.01
N VAL A 506 0.73 -14.24 11.49
CA VAL A 506 -0.14 -13.11 11.16
C VAL A 506 -0.60 -12.40 12.43
N SER A 507 -0.22 -11.13 12.55
CA SER A 507 -0.77 -10.18 13.53
C SER A 507 -1.76 -9.27 12.82
N HIS A 508 -3.07 -9.53 13.00
CA HIS A 508 -4.12 -8.74 12.37
C HIS A 508 -5.15 -8.30 13.40
N LEU A 509 -5.36 -6.99 13.50
CA LEU A 509 -6.43 -6.41 14.32
C LEU A 509 -7.04 -5.17 13.68
N TYR A 510 -8.21 -4.77 14.24
CA TYR A 510 -8.84 -3.49 13.91
C TYR A 510 -8.75 -2.52 15.07
N TYR A 511 -8.71 -1.24 14.75
CA TYR A 511 -8.81 -0.16 15.72
C TYR A 511 -10.27 0.29 15.83
N TRP A 512 -10.86 0.16 17.02
CA TRP A 512 -12.22 0.59 17.23
C TRP A 512 -12.36 2.11 17.01
N ASP A 513 -13.43 2.51 16.31
CA ASP A 513 -13.77 3.90 15.96
C ASP A 513 -12.71 4.68 15.16
N GLN A 514 -11.70 4.00 14.64
CA GLN A 514 -10.72 4.66 13.79
C GLN A 514 -11.09 4.53 12.32
N GLY A 515 -10.78 5.59 11.56
CA GLY A 515 -10.94 5.64 10.11
C GLY A 515 -9.70 5.21 9.34
N HIS A 516 -9.67 5.60 8.07
CA HIS A 516 -8.60 5.28 7.14
C HIS A 516 -7.25 5.87 7.58
N GLY A 517 -6.20 5.07 7.55
CA GLY A 517 -4.83 5.49 7.84
C GLY A 517 -4.42 5.48 9.30
N ALA A 518 -5.31 5.13 10.24
CA ALA A 518 -4.96 5.06 11.66
C ALA A 518 -3.80 4.09 11.93
N ASN A 519 -2.87 4.49 12.79
CA ASN A 519 -1.73 3.68 13.25
C ASN A 519 -1.49 3.80 14.76
N THR A 520 -2.54 3.56 15.53
CA THR A 520 -2.55 3.79 16.98
C THR A 520 -1.60 2.91 17.78
N ASP A 521 -1.15 1.78 17.22
CA ASP A 521 -0.16 0.87 17.81
C ASP A 521 1.21 0.91 17.09
N ALA A 522 1.60 2.10 16.60
CA ALA A 522 2.87 2.28 15.89
C ALA A 522 4.10 1.87 16.73
N GLY A 523 4.06 2.09 18.06
CA GLY A 523 5.09 1.63 19.00
C GLY A 523 5.16 0.10 19.08
N ASP A 524 4.01 -0.57 19.11
CA ASP A 524 3.95 -2.04 19.09
C ASP A 524 4.48 -2.62 17.78
N PHE A 525 4.26 -1.92 16.65
CA PHE A 525 4.85 -2.30 15.36
C PHE A 525 6.37 -2.25 15.40
N VAL A 526 6.95 -1.18 15.94
CA VAL A 526 8.40 -1.04 16.12
C VAL A 526 8.93 -2.15 17.03
N ALA A 527 8.28 -2.42 18.16
CA ALA A 527 8.62 -3.52 19.05
C ALA A 527 8.46 -4.90 18.38
N TRP A 528 7.45 -5.08 17.51
CA TRP A 528 7.26 -6.30 16.73
C TRP A 528 8.42 -6.53 15.76
N ILE A 529 8.93 -5.49 15.10
CA ILE A 529 10.12 -5.57 14.23
C ILE A 529 11.30 -6.13 15.03
N ALA A 530 11.60 -5.56 16.21
CA ALA A 530 12.71 -6.01 17.06
C ALA A 530 12.59 -7.49 17.42
N ARG A 531 11.41 -7.90 17.92
CA ARG A 531 11.15 -9.30 18.32
C ARG A 531 11.28 -10.26 17.15
N THR A 532 10.68 -9.92 16.01
CA THR A 532 10.62 -10.78 14.81
C THR A 532 11.99 -10.87 14.13
N ALA A 533 12.77 -9.79 14.12
CA ALA A 533 14.15 -9.80 13.64
C ALA A 533 15.12 -10.51 14.59
N GLY A 534 14.76 -10.74 15.85
CA GLY A 534 15.69 -11.17 16.89
C GLY A 534 16.70 -10.09 17.25
N HIS A 535 16.36 -8.81 16.98
CA HIS A 535 17.19 -7.65 17.24
C HIS A 535 16.92 -7.13 18.66
N ARG A 536 17.98 -6.84 19.41
CA ARG A 536 17.86 -6.19 20.71
C ARG A 536 17.98 -4.67 20.49
N ALA A 537 16.95 -3.93 20.84
CA ALA A 537 17.06 -2.48 20.96
C ALA A 537 18.20 -2.15 21.93
N GLN A 538 19.09 -1.27 21.52
CA GLN A 538 20.25 -0.85 22.33
C GLN A 538 19.87 0.25 23.32
#